data_6344194810d546beb32cb7b1fa57d8da
#
_entry.id   6344194810d546beb32cb7b1fa57d8da
#
_cell.length_a   1.000
_cell.length_b   1.000
_cell.length_c   1.000
_cell.angle_alpha   90.00
_cell.angle_beta   90.00
_cell.angle_gamma   90.00
#
_symmetry.space_group_name_H-M   'P 1'
#
loop_
_entity.id
_entity.type
_entity.pdbx_description
1 polymer ?
#
loop_
_entity_poly.entity_id
_entity_poly.type
_entity_poly.pdbx_seq_one_letter_code
_entity_poly.pdbx_strand_id
1 'polypeptide(L)'
;MALPAEKAQYTFADVLTWEETERIEIINGEAVMMAPPSRAHQEISGALFAQLYNFLEGKKCRVYAAPFAVRLFERDGEAPEDVDTMVEPDISVVCDGDKLDKHGCKGAPDLVIEILSPSTRRHDRLIKLGLYQRAGVREYWIVDPENKAVQVFLQDGGSSLKIHEDYGREDVAKVNVL
;
A
#
# COMPACT_ATOMS: atom_id res chain seq x y z
N MET A 1 -2.92 -23.06 -8.11
CA MET A 1 -2.89 -22.74 -6.68
C MET A 1 -4.34 -22.61 -6.24
N ALA A 2 -4.79 -23.38 -5.28
CA ALA A 2 -6.16 -23.28 -4.78
C ALA A 2 -6.16 -22.16 -3.73
N LEU A 3 -7.14 -21.24 -3.81
CA LEU A 3 -7.45 -20.36 -2.68
C LEU A 3 -7.66 -21.24 -1.43
N PRO A 4 -7.27 -20.77 -0.23
CA PRO A 4 -7.70 -21.39 1.01
C PRO A 4 -9.21 -21.61 0.96
N ALA A 5 -9.72 -22.67 1.59
CA ALA A 5 -11.12 -23.10 1.50
C ALA A 5 -12.09 -21.92 1.40
N GLU A 6 -12.94 -21.90 0.35
CA GLU A 6 -13.89 -20.81 0.10
C GLU A 6 -14.65 -20.45 1.38
N LYS A 7 -14.38 -19.27 1.88
CA LYS A 7 -15.15 -18.65 2.97
C LYS A 7 -16.02 -17.53 2.42
N ALA A 8 -17.14 -17.28 3.06
CA ALA A 8 -17.99 -16.14 2.73
C ALA A 8 -17.29 -14.80 3.02
N GLN A 9 -16.36 -14.79 3.98
CA GLN A 9 -15.57 -13.63 4.37
C GLN A 9 -14.22 -14.06 4.96
N TYR A 10 -13.16 -13.41 4.52
CA TYR A 10 -11.80 -13.57 5.07
C TYR A 10 -11.47 -12.42 5.99
N THR A 11 -10.60 -12.69 6.96
CA THR A 11 -10.10 -11.71 7.92
C THR A 11 -8.59 -11.81 8.07
N PHE A 12 -7.98 -10.89 8.78
CA PHE A 12 -6.54 -10.96 9.05
C PHE A 12 -6.14 -12.21 9.86
N ALA A 13 -7.05 -12.76 10.66
CA ALA A 13 -6.83 -14.05 11.32
C ALA A 13 -6.58 -15.19 10.33
N ASP A 14 -7.24 -15.17 9.16
CA ASP A 14 -6.99 -16.15 8.11
C ASP A 14 -5.58 -15.98 7.52
N VAL A 15 -5.15 -14.73 7.26
CA VAL A 15 -3.80 -14.43 6.74
C VAL A 15 -2.72 -15.01 7.64
N LEU A 16 -2.89 -14.94 8.95
CA LEU A 16 -1.93 -15.48 9.92
C LEU A 16 -1.77 -17.01 9.87
N THR A 17 -2.68 -17.70 9.18
CA THR A 17 -2.65 -19.15 8.98
C THR A 17 -2.16 -19.57 7.60
N TRP A 18 -2.03 -18.63 6.65
CA TRP A 18 -1.59 -18.95 5.30
C TRP A 18 -0.08 -19.16 5.21
N GLU A 19 0.35 -19.86 4.16
CA GLU A 19 1.78 -20.03 3.92
C GLU A 19 2.41 -18.70 3.47
N GLU A 20 3.61 -18.38 3.96
CA GLU A 20 4.33 -17.14 3.65
C GLU A 20 4.60 -16.91 2.15
N THR A 21 4.43 -17.94 1.32
CA THR A 21 4.60 -17.87 -0.13
C THR A 21 3.37 -17.32 -0.87
N GLU A 22 2.24 -17.24 -0.20
CA GLU A 22 1.00 -16.75 -0.81
C GLU A 22 0.86 -15.25 -0.60
N ARG A 23 0.90 -14.50 -1.70
CA ARG A 23 0.63 -13.05 -1.68
C ARG A 23 -0.84 -12.79 -1.93
N ILE A 24 -1.57 -12.48 -0.90
CA ILE A 24 -3.01 -12.28 -0.92
C ILE A 24 -3.35 -11.03 -0.12
N GLU A 25 -4.10 -10.12 -0.74
CA GLU A 25 -4.75 -9.01 -0.05
C GLU A 25 -6.17 -9.41 0.35
N ILE A 26 -6.68 -8.82 1.42
CA ILE A 26 -8.10 -8.92 1.80
C ILE A 26 -8.71 -7.53 1.70
N ILE A 27 -9.79 -7.40 0.95
CA ILE A 27 -10.49 -6.15 0.76
C ILE A 27 -11.97 -6.34 1.05
N ASN A 28 -12.46 -5.74 2.15
CA ASN A 28 -13.82 -5.91 2.64
C ASN A 28 -14.22 -7.41 2.78
N GLY A 29 -13.31 -8.23 3.24
CA GLY A 29 -13.51 -9.67 3.42
C GLY A 29 -13.31 -10.52 2.16
N GLU A 30 -13.04 -9.94 1.01
CA GLU A 30 -12.73 -10.66 -0.24
C GLU A 30 -11.22 -10.86 -0.41
N ALA A 31 -10.79 -12.10 -0.66
CA ALA A 31 -9.39 -12.43 -0.93
C ALA A 31 -9.02 -12.11 -2.38
N VAL A 32 -7.98 -11.33 -2.58
CA VAL A 32 -7.43 -10.92 -3.88
C VAL A 32 -6.02 -11.46 -4.03
N MET A 33 -5.83 -12.41 -4.95
CA MET A 33 -4.50 -12.96 -5.22
C MET A 33 -3.63 -11.97 -5.97
N MET A 34 -2.40 -11.79 -5.50
CA MET A 34 -1.41 -10.92 -6.13
C MET A 34 -0.55 -11.70 -7.13
N ALA A 35 -0.41 -11.16 -8.33
CA ALA A 35 0.52 -11.74 -9.32
C ALA A 35 1.98 -11.40 -8.95
N PRO A 36 2.94 -12.28 -9.28
CA PRO A 36 4.36 -11.97 -9.11
C PRO A 36 4.74 -10.69 -9.88
N PRO A 37 5.54 -9.79 -9.29
CA PRO A 37 5.94 -8.56 -9.94
C PRO A 37 6.88 -8.82 -11.12
N SER A 38 6.78 -7.98 -12.16
CA SER A 38 7.70 -8.02 -13.29
C SER A 38 9.09 -7.49 -12.90
N ARG A 39 10.12 -7.76 -13.74
CA ARG A 39 11.47 -7.20 -13.57
C ARG A 39 11.43 -5.66 -13.52
N ALA A 40 10.70 -5.03 -14.44
CA ALA A 40 10.61 -3.57 -14.49
C ALA A 40 9.96 -3.00 -13.22
N HIS A 41 8.91 -3.65 -12.70
CA HIS A 41 8.27 -3.29 -11.44
C HIS A 41 9.29 -3.36 -10.28
N GLN A 42 10.08 -4.42 -10.19
CA GLN A 42 11.09 -4.58 -9.15
C GLN A 42 12.21 -3.54 -9.23
N GLU A 43 12.67 -3.20 -10.45
CA GLU A 43 13.68 -2.16 -10.66
C GLU A 43 13.17 -0.78 -10.17
N ILE A 44 11.92 -0.44 -10.48
CA ILE A 44 11.30 0.82 -10.05
C ILE A 44 11.09 0.82 -8.52
N SER A 45 10.52 -0.26 -7.97
CA SER A 45 10.30 -0.39 -6.53
C SER A 45 11.61 -0.25 -5.75
N GLY A 46 12.65 -0.97 -6.17
CA GLY A 46 13.98 -0.90 -5.55
C GLY A 46 14.59 0.50 -5.60
N ALA A 47 14.48 1.20 -6.74
CA ALA A 47 15.01 2.55 -6.91
C ALA A 47 14.28 3.58 -6.03
N LEU A 48 12.94 3.50 -5.96
CA LEU A 48 12.13 4.37 -5.10
C LEU A 48 12.38 4.11 -3.62
N PHE A 49 12.39 2.82 -3.24
CA PHE A 49 12.67 2.41 -1.86
C PHE A 49 14.03 2.92 -1.38
N ALA A 50 15.08 2.75 -2.19
CA ALA A 50 16.44 3.19 -1.83
C ALA A 50 16.51 4.71 -1.61
N GLN A 51 15.84 5.51 -2.45
CA GLN A 51 15.79 6.96 -2.30
C GLN A 51 15.07 7.36 -1.01
N LEU A 52 13.90 6.77 -0.75
CA LEU A 52 13.13 7.04 0.47
C LEU A 52 13.88 6.58 1.72
N TYR A 53 14.51 5.40 1.68
CA TYR A 53 15.28 4.87 2.80
C TYR A 53 16.44 5.79 3.17
N ASN A 54 17.24 6.22 2.19
CA ASN A 54 18.35 7.13 2.42
C ASN A 54 17.88 8.51 2.92
N PHE A 55 16.76 9.00 2.37
CA PHE A 55 16.19 10.29 2.82
C PHE A 55 15.67 10.23 4.26
N LEU A 56 15.12 9.09 4.67
CA LEU A 56 14.52 8.89 5.99
C LEU A 56 15.52 8.42 7.07
N GLU A 57 16.75 8.13 6.68
CA GLU A 57 17.79 7.72 7.63
C GLU A 57 17.96 8.76 8.74
N GLY A 58 17.90 8.33 9.99
CA GLY A 58 17.98 9.21 11.17
C GLY A 58 16.71 10.03 11.46
N LYS A 59 15.66 9.93 10.63
CA LYS A 59 14.38 10.61 10.86
C LYS A 59 13.36 9.72 11.58
N LYS A 60 12.23 10.33 11.95
CA LYS A 60 11.13 9.64 12.65
C LYS A 60 10.42 8.59 11.78
N CYS A 61 10.19 8.92 10.51
CA CYS A 61 9.44 8.06 9.60
C CYS A 61 10.28 6.86 9.13
N ARG A 62 9.60 5.76 8.79
CA ARG A 62 10.20 4.53 8.27
C ARG A 62 9.55 4.13 6.97
N VAL A 63 10.33 3.61 6.03
CA VAL A 63 9.85 3.07 4.76
C VAL A 63 9.89 1.55 4.78
N TYR A 64 8.86 0.95 4.19
CA TYR A 64 8.68 -0.50 4.05
C TYR A 64 8.32 -0.83 2.61
N ALA A 65 8.94 -1.88 2.08
CA ALA A 65 8.59 -2.44 0.77
C ALA A 65 7.73 -3.70 0.94
N ALA A 66 6.91 -4.02 -0.05
CA ALA A 66 6.16 -5.28 -0.08
C ALA A 66 7.10 -6.52 -0.04
N PRO A 67 6.68 -7.62 0.63
CA PRO A 67 5.42 -7.77 1.35
C PRO A 67 5.46 -7.07 2.72
N PHE A 68 4.51 -6.19 2.97
CA PHE A 68 4.36 -5.50 4.24
C PHE A 68 2.87 -5.27 4.48
N ALA A 69 2.29 -6.00 5.42
CA ALA A 69 0.86 -5.95 5.67
C ALA A 69 0.43 -4.61 6.28
N VAL A 70 -0.56 -3.99 5.65
CA VAL A 70 -1.20 -2.76 6.12
C VAL A 70 -2.68 -3.04 6.37
N ARG A 71 -3.07 -3.04 7.63
CA ARG A 71 -4.43 -3.28 8.09
C ARG A 71 -5.16 -1.95 8.21
N LEU A 72 -5.67 -1.48 7.07
CA LEU A 72 -6.07 -0.08 6.85
C LEU A 72 -7.07 0.48 7.86
N PHE A 73 -7.99 -0.35 8.36
CA PHE A 73 -9.08 0.10 9.23
C PHE A 73 -9.00 -0.50 10.64
N GLU A 74 -7.93 -1.23 10.95
CA GLU A 74 -7.74 -1.80 12.28
C GLU A 74 -7.65 -0.70 13.34
N ARG A 75 -8.44 -0.86 14.40
CA ARG A 75 -8.48 0.01 15.57
C ARG A 75 -7.72 -0.63 16.72
N ASP A 76 -7.34 0.19 17.69
CA ASP A 76 -6.70 -0.31 18.90
C ASP A 76 -7.60 -1.29 19.64
N GLY A 77 -7.05 -2.47 19.92
CA GLY A 77 -7.75 -3.54 20.63
C GLY A 77 -8.67 -4.41 19.77
N GLU A 78 -8.77 -4.19 18.47
CA GLU A 78 -9.47 -5.11 17.57
C GLU A 78 -8.73 -6.45 17.47
N ALA A 79 -9.49 -7.53 17.44
CA ALA A 79 -8.96 -8.87 17.22
C ALA A 79 -8.71 -9.10 15.72
N PRO A 80 -7.74 -9.95 15.34
CA PRO A 80 -7.49 -10.25 13.92
C PRO A 80 -8.72 -10.74 13.15
N GLU A 81 -9.69 -11.36 13.84
CA GLU A 81 -10.96 -11.84 13.30
C GLU A 81 -11.90 -10.71 12.88
N ASP A 82 -11.71 -9.51 13.40
CA ASP A 82 -12.54 -8.33 13.11
C ASP A 82 -11.96 -7.47 11.97
N VAL A 83 -10.71 -7.77 11.53
CA VAL A 83 -10.01 -7.01 10.49
C VAL A 83 -10.26 -7.64 9.12
N ASP A 84 -11.14 -7.04 8.34
CA ASP A 84 -11.59 -7.52 7.03
C ASP A 84 -10.86 -6.88 5.83
N THR A 85 -9.92 -5.97 6.09
CA THR A 85 -9.19 -5.26 5.03
C THR A 85 -7.71 -5.14 5.37
N MET A 86 -6.89 -5.87 4.62
CA MET A 86 -5.44 -5.89 4.69
C MET A 86 -4.88 -5.84 3.27
N VAL A 87 -3.99 -4.90 3.01
CA VAL A 87 -3.31 -4.71 1.72
C VAL A 87 -1.80 -4.77 1.88
N GLU A 88 -1.09 -5.03 0.79
CA GLU A 88 0.37 -5.02 0.72
C GLU A 88 0.84 -4.01 -0.34
N PRO A 89 0.85 -2.71 -0.03
CA PRO A 89 1.32 -1.70 -0.97
C PRO A 89 2.77 -1.95 -1.37
N ASP A 90 3.14 -1.61 -2.61
CA ASP A 90 4.51 -1.77 -3.08
C ASP A 90 5.51 -1.03 -2.20
N ILE A 91 5.18 0.19 -1.75
CA ILE A 91 5.96 0.94 -0.76
C ILE A 91 5.01 1.68 0.19
N SER A 92 5.33 1.62 1.48
CA SER A 92 4.62 2.35 2.54
C SER A 92 5.59 3.14 3.39
N VAL A 93 5.22 4.38 3.77
CA VAL A 93 5.97 5.15 4.77
C VAL A 93 5.08 5.40 5.98
N VAL A 94 5.60 5.10 7.16
CA VAL A 94 4.92 5.24 8.44
C VAL A 94 5.73 6.14 9.35
N CYS A 95 5.12 7.24 9.81
CA CYS A 95 5.76 8.23 10.69
C CYS A 95 5.35 8.05 12.16
N ASP A 96 4.27 7.36 12.42
CA ASP A 96 3.81 7.02 13.75
C ASP A 96 4.21 5.58 14.12
N GLY A 97 5.20 5.46 15.00
CA GLY A 97 5.74 4.16 15.43
C GLY A 97 4.72 3.31 16.20
N ASP A 98 3.70 3.91 16.80
CA ASP A 98 2.66 3.19 17.55
C ASP A 98 1.73 2.38 16.62
N LYS A 99 1.73 2.70 15.32
CA LYS A 99 1.06 1.91 14.29
C LYS A 99 1.81 0.64 13.90
N LEU A 100 3.06 0.49 14.30
CA LEU A 100 3.91 -0.63 13.88
C LEU A 100 3.90 -1.75 14.92
N ASP A 101 3.67 -2.96 14.45
CA ASP A 101 3.79 -4.17 15.26
C ASP A 101 4.56 -5.27 14.50
N LYS A 102 4.64 -6.47 15.08
CA LYS A 102 5.35 -7.61 14.47
C LYS A 102 4.74 -8.09 13.14
N HIS A 103 3.50 -7.69 12.83
CA HIS A 103 2.77 -8.12 11.65
C HIS A 103 2.66 -7.03 10.57
N GLY A 104 3.14 -5.81 10.83
CA GLY A 104 3.10 -4.70 9.88
C GLY A 104 2.55 -3.41 10.46
N CYS A 105 1.66 -2.74 9.70
CA CYS A 105 1.08 -1.45 10.09
C CYS A 105 -0.41 -1.58 10.43
N LYS A 106 -0.81 -0.99 11.56
CA LYS A 106 -2.21 -0.79 11.97
C LYS A 106 -2.69 0.57 11.49
N GLY A 107 -3.81 0.60 10.76
CA GLY A 107 -4.32 1.84 10.18
C GLY A 107 -3.51 2.34 8.97
N ALA A 108 -3.80 3.56 8.56
CA ALA A 108 -3.23 4.15 7.35
C ALA A 108 -1.77 4.56 7.52
N PRO A 109 -0.87 4.21 6.58
CA PRO A 109 0.44 4.85 6.42
C PRO A 109 0.31 6.34 6.06
N ASP A 110 1.38 7.09 6.22
CA ASP A 110 1.44 8.51 5.80
C ASP A 110 1.56 8.66 4.29
N LEU A 111 2.37 7.81 3.66
CA LEU A 111 2.54 7.73 2.21
C LEU A 111 2.38 6.28 1.76
N VAL A 112 1.66 6.09 0.66
CA VAL A 112 1.56 4.82 -0.06
C VAL A 112 1.97 5.04 -1.52
N ILE A 113 2.75 4.11 -2.08
CA ILE A 113 3.12 4.09 -3.50
C ILE A 113 2.73 2.75 -4.08
N GLU A 114 1.98 2.77 -5.18
CA GLU A 114 1.64 1.60 -6.00
C GLU A 114 2.25 1.75 -7.40
N ILE A 115 2.89 0.70 -7.88
CA ILE A 115 3.51 0.64 -9.20
C ILE A 115 2.60 -0.21 -10.08
N LEU A 116 1.98 0.41 -11.09
CA LEU A 116 1.01 -0.26 -11.94
C LEU A 116 1.62 -1.42 -12.70
N SER A 117 0.89 -2.52 -12.72
CA SER A 117 1.08 -3.62 -13.67
C SER A 117 -0.14 -3.71 -14.60
N PRO A 118 -0.04 -4.39 -15.75
CA PRO A 118 -1.21 -4.59 -16.62
C PRO A 118 -2.40 -5.24 -15.92
N SER A 119 -2.14 -6.14 -14.95
CA SER A 119 -3.18 -6.85 -14.19
C SER A 119 -3.80 -6.04 -13.07
N THR A 120 -3.06 -5.10 -12.46
CA THR A 120 -3.53 -4.35 -11.27
C THR A 120 -4.02 -2.95 -11.59
N ARG A 121 -3.76 -2.42 -12.80
CA ARG A 121 -4.03 -1.03 -13.20
C ARG A 121 -5.41 -0.52 -12.81
N ARG A 122 -6.48 -1.29 -13.09
CA ARG A 122 -7.84 -0.87 -12.74
C ARG A 122 -8.08 -0.93 -11.25
N HIS A 123 -7.54 -1.94 -10.58
CA HIS A 123 -7.66 -2.16 -9.14
C HIS A 123 -7.01 -1.01 -8.37
N ASP A 124 -5.75 -0.69 -8.70
CA ASP A 124 -4.97 0.34 -8.02
C ASP A 124 -5.56 1.74 -8.24
N ARG A 125 -6.03 2.03 -9.44
CA ARG A 125 -6.60 3.35 -9.77
C ARG A 125 -8.00 3.60 -9.19
N LEU A 126 -8.81 2.59 -9.00
CA LEU A 126 -10.23 2.77 -8.59
C LEU A 126 -10.49 2.26 -7.18
N ILE A 127 -10.12 1.00 -6.90
CA ILE A 127 -10.45 0.36 -5.63
C ILE A 127 -9.50 0.84 -4.54
N LYS A 128 -8.18 0.74 -4.75
CA LYS A 128 -7.19 1.14 -3.76
C LYS A 128 -7.20 2.64 -3.48
N LEU A 129 -7.41 3.50 -4.51
CA LEU A 129 -7.58 4.94 -4.26
C LEU A 129 -8.72 5.22 -3.28
N GLY A 130 -9.88 4.57 -3.48
CA GLY A 130 -11.01 4.69 -2.57
C GLY A 130 -10.73 4.14 -1.16
N LEU A 131 -9.99 3.04 -1.06
CA LEU A 131 -9.57 2.46 0.22
C LEU A 131 -8.63 3.40 0.98
N TYR A 132 -7.56 3.86 0.33
CA TYR A 132 -6.56 4.74 0.94
C TYR A 132 -7.17 6.08 1.36
N GLN A 133 -8.08 6.62 0.54
CA GLN A 133 -8.84 7.82 0.89
C GLN A 133 -9.67 7.63 2.17
N ARG A 134 -10.47 6.55 2.26
CA ARG A 134 -11.29 6.28 3.45
C ARG A 134 -10.46 5.98 4.69
N ALA A 135 -9.31 5.32 4.51
CA ALA A 135 -8.40 5.01 5.62
C ALA A 135 -7.66 6.24 6.15
N GLY A 136 -7.59 7.33 5.40
CA GLY A 136 -6.89 8.55 5.80
C GLY A 136 -5.40 8.57 5.44
N VAL A 137 -5.00 7.86 4.38
CA VAL A 137 -3.66 8.01 3.80
C VAL A 137 -3.49 9.46 3.35
N ARG A 138 -2.39 10.10 3.75
CA ARG A 138 -2.15 11.53 3.53
C ARG A 138 -1.63 11.83 2.12
N GLU A 139 -0.82 10.92 1.57
CA GLU A 139 -0.25 11.02 0.23
C GLU A 139 -0.29 9.65 -0.44
N TYR A 140 -0.76 9.60 -1.69
CA TYR A 140 -0.81 8.38 -2.49
C TYR A 140 -0.22 8.62 -3.86
N TRP A 141 0.70 7.75 -4.28
CA TRP A 141 1.35 7.80 -5.58
C TRP A 141 0.94 6.60 -6.43
N ILE A 142 0.59 6.87 -7.66
CA ILE A 142 0.44 5.87 -8.73
C ILE A 142 1.60 6.05 -9.69
N VAL A 143 2.50 5.07 -9.73
CA VAL A 143 3.61 5.03 -10.69
C VAL A 143 3.19 4.21 -11.89
N ASP A 144 3.23 4.80 -13.08
CA ASP A 144 2.85 4.16 -14.35
C ASP A 144 4.09 3.91 -15.21
N PRO A 145 4.64 2.68 -15.23
CA PRO A 145 5.85 2.36 -15.99
C PRO A 145 5.65 2.47 -17.50
N GLU A 146 4.46 2.17 -18.02
CA GLU A 146 4.18 2.24 -19.46
C GLU A 146 4.17 3.68 -19.97
N ASN A 147 3.50 4.57 -19.23
CA ASN A 147 3.41 5.99 -19.58
C ASN A 147 4.59 6.81 -19.04
N LYS A 148 5.47 6.19 -18.25
CA LYS A 148 6.62 6.87 -17.59
C LYS A 148 6.17 8.09 -16.81
N ALA A 149 5.13 7.94 -16.02
CA ALA A 149 4.48 9.00 -15.28
C ALA A 149 4.25 8.61 -13.82
N VAL A 150 4.22 9.61 -12.95
CA VAL A 150 3.82 9.47 -11.55
C VAL A 150 2.68 10.43 -11.29
N GLN A 151 1.57 9.91 -10.80
CA GLN A 151 0.42 10.69 -10.38
C GLN A 151 0.40 10.76 -8.86
N VAL A 152 0.41 11.96 -8.33
CA VAL A 152 0.43 12.23 -6.89
C VAL A 152 -0.93 12.72 -6.43
N PHE A 153 -1.46 12.08 -5.40
CA PHE A 153 -2.69 12.46 -4.72
C PHE A 153 -2.37 12.91 -3.31
N LEU A 154 -2.91 14.06 -2.90
CA LEU A 154 -2.80 14.56 -1.53
C LEU A 154 -4.17 14.64 -0.88
N GLN A 155 -4.20 14.42 0.43
CA GLN A 155 -5.37 14.71 1.24
C GLN A 155 -5.58 16.22 1.36
N ASP A 156 -6.76 16.70 1.04
CA ASP A 156 -7.11 18.14 0.91
C ASP A 156 -7.49 18.83 2.22
N GLY A 157 -7.10 18.27 3.37
CA GLY A 157 -7.50 18.75 4.69
C GLY A 157 -8.90 18.27 5.14
N GLY A 158 -9.60 17.55 4.27
CA GLY A 158 -10.80 16.75 4.56
C GLY A 158 -10.50 15.26 4.46
N SER A 159 -11.47 14.47 3.97
CA SER A 159 -11.31 13.01 3.80
C SER A 159 -11.07 12.59 2.35
N SER A 160 -10.76 13.52 1.44
CA SER A 160 -10.59 13.23 0.02
C SER A 160 -9.13 13.30 -0.42
N LEU A 161 -8.69 12.27 -1.17
CA LEU A 161 -7.44 12.31 -1.93
C LEU A 161 -7.72 12.94 -3.29
N LYS A 162 -7.10 14.07 -3.57
CA LYS A 162 -7.22 14.78 -4.86
C LYS A 162 -5.91 14.74 -5.61
N ILE A 163 -6.00 14.70 -6.94
CA ILE A 163 -4.82 14.85 -7.80
C ILE A 163 -4.16 16.17 -7.43
N HIS A 164 -2.91 16.07 -6.99
CA HIS A 164 -2.06 17.21 -6.66
C HIS A 164 -1.22 17.59 -7.85
N GLU A 165 -0.51 16.61 -8.43
CA GLU A 165 0.39 16.82 -9.56
C GLU A 165 0.59 15.52 -10.35
N ASP A 166 0.84 15.68 -11.66
CA ASP A 166 1.27 14.61 -12.57
C ASP A 166 2.70 14.92 -13.02
N TYR A 167 3.61 13.97 -12.84
CA TYR A 167 5.01 14.06 -13.21
C TYR A 167 5.32 13.15 -14.40
N GLY A 168 5.98 13.68 -15.41
CA GLY A 168 6.49 12.94 -16.54
C GLY A 168 7.92 12.44 -16.31
N ARG A 169 8.53 11.92 -17.40
CA ARG A 169 9.84 11.27 -17.33
C ARG A 169 10.98 12.18 -16.87
N GLU A 170 10.95 13.45 -17.26
CA GLU A 170 12.02 14.42 -16.99
C GLU A 170 11.80 15.21 -15.69
N ASP A 171 10.67 14.97 -15.03
CA ASP A 171 10.30 15.68 -13.82
C ASP A 171 10.87 15.01 -12.57
N VAL A 172 10.94 15.78 -11.50
CA VAL A 172 11.31 15.31 -10.16
C VAL A 172 10.08 15.36 -9.27
N ALA A 173 9.51 14.19 -9.02
CA ALA A 173 8.37 14.07 -8.11
C ALA A 173 8.80 14.39 -6.67
N LYS A 174 7.97 15.18 -5.97
CA LYS A 174 8.22 15.57 -4.58
C LYS A 174 7.29 14.85 -3.64
N VAL A 175 7.82 14.36 -2.53
CA VAL A 175 7.02 13.90 -1.41
C VAL A 175 6.60 15.12 -0.57
N ASN A 176 5.32 15.22 -0.24
CA ASN A 176 4.75 16.40 0.40
C ASN A 176 4.51 16.22 1.90
N VAL A 177 4.37 14.97 2.37
CA VAL A 177 4.02 14.66 3.76
C VAL A 177 5.20 14.27 4.66
N LEU A 178 6.43 14.24 4.11
CA LEU A 178 7.66 13.85 4.84
C LEU A 178 8.57 15.04 5.12
#